data_fc065162a92f928686920e8e81b92571
#
_entry.id   fc065162a92f928686920e8e81b92571
#
_cell.length_a   1.000
_cell.length_b   1.000
_cell.length_c   1.000
_cell.angle_alpha   90.00
_cell.angle_beta   90.00
_cell.angle_gamma   90.00
#
_symmetry.space_group_name_H-M   'P 1'
#
loop_
_entity.id
_entity.type
_entity.pdbx_description
1 polymer ?
#
loop_
_entity_poly.entity_id
_entity_poly.type
_entity_poly.pdbx_seq_one_letter_code
_entity_poly.pdbx_strand_id
1 'polypeptide(L)' 'MKIKLFNRELVADGYFSNGIAKHRRETNEEIENRVNEFIAEKKVSSVQAYGDNIMVMYEGVE' A
#
# COMPACT_ATOMS: atom_id res chain seq x y z
N MET A 1 -7.66 -18.94 -4.06
CA MET A 1 -7.16 -17.62 -4.44
C MET A 1 -7.55 -16.59 -3.38
N LYS A 2 -6.64 -15.72 -3.03
CA LYS A 2 -6.89 -14.68 -2.05
C LYS A 2 -6.74 -13.31 -2.68
N ILE A 3 -7.33 -12.33 -2.05
CA ILE A 3 -7.28 -10.94 -2.50
C ILE A 3 -6.75 -10.08 -1.37
N LYS A 4 -5.79 -9.22 -1.70
CA LYS A 4 -5.29 -8.21 -0.79
C LYS A 4 -5.53 -6.84 -1.40
N LEU A 5 -6.22 -5.97 -0.67
CA LEU A 5 -6.45 -4.59 -1.11
C LEU A 5 -5.49 -3.67 -0.41
N PHE A 6 -4.82 -2.83 -1.20
CA PHE A 6 -3.95 -1.79 -0.70
C PHE A 6 -4.60 -0.44 -0.96
N ASN A 7 -4.82 0.30 0.09
CA ASN A 7 -5.33 1.66 -0.01
C ASN A 7 -4.21 2.63 0.30
N ARG A 8 -4.26 3.81 -0.31
CA ARG A 8 -3.31 4.87 -0.01
C ARG A 8 -3.55 5.33 1.41
N GLU A 9 -2.53 5.21 2.25
CA GLU A 9 -2.63 5.54 3.66
C GLU A 9 -2.02 6.89 3.96
N LEU A 10 -2.35 7.43 5.14
CA LEU A 10 -1.71 8.62 5.65
C LEU A 10 -0.42 8.23 6.35
N VAL A 11 0.65 8.95 6.04
CA VAL A 11 1.95 8.74 6.67
C VAL A 11 2.37 10.01 7.40
N ALA A 12 3.20 9.85 8.42
CA ALA A 12 3.70 10.98 9.19
C ALA A 12 4.60 11.85 8.30
N ASP A 13 4.40 13.17 8.38
CA ASP A 13 5.15 14.13 7.57
C ASP A 13 5.70 15.27 8.45
N GLY A 14 6.15 14.93 9.66
CA GLY A 14 6.72 15.88 10.59
C GLY A 14 5.67 16.54 11.46
N TYR A 15 5.96 17.77 11.92
CA TYR A 15 5.10 18.50 12.82
C TYR A 15 4.93 19.94 12.35
N PHE A 16 3.74 20.49 12.64
CA PHE A 16 3.56 21.93 12.49
C PHE A 16 4.33 22.67 13.58
N SER A 17 4.53 23.98 13.40
CA SER A 17 5.27 24.79 14.36
C SER A 17 4.63 24.78 15.74
N ASN A 18 3.35 24.49 15.84
CA ASN A 18 2.64 24.41 17.13
C ASN A 18 2.70 23.02 17.78
N GLY A 19 3.49 22.12 17.22
CA GLY A 19 3.67 20.76 17.80
C GLY A 19 2.64 19.72 17.36
N ILE A 20 1.67 20.10 16.54
CA ILE A 20 0.68 19.16 16.04
C ILE A 20 1.29 18.33 14.90
N ALA A 21 1.10 17.01 14.95
CA ALA A 21 1.62 16.10 13.93
C ALA A 21 0.98 16.37 12.58
N LYS A 22 1.80 16.36 11.54
CA LYS A 22 1.36 16.48 10.15
C LYS A 22 1.27 15.10 9.53
N HIS A 23 0.30 14.92 8.64
CA HIS A 23 0.17 13.69 7.87
C HIS A 23 -0.05 14.05 6.41
N ARG A 24 0.40 13.18 5.54
CA ARG A 24 0.16 13.29 4.11
C ARG A 24 -0.19 11.93 3.55
N ARG A 25 -0.79 11.94 2.38
CA ARG A 25 -1.08 10.68 1.68
C ARG A 25 0.21 10.08 1.14
N GLU A 26 0.27 8.77 1.08
CA GLU A 26 1.41 8.08 0.49
C GLU A 26 1.59 8.51 -0.96
N THR A 27 2.84 8.60 -1.38
CA THR A 27 3.16 8.79 -2.80
C THR A 27 2.99 7.45 -3.52
N ASN A 28 2.99 7.51 -4.85
CA ASN A 28 2.93 6.28 -5.65
C ASN A 28 4.09 5.35 -5.33
N GLU A 29 5.28 5.92 -5.15
CA GLU A 29 6.47 5.13 -4.82
C GLU A 29 6.31 4.41 -3.48
N GLU A 30 5.75 5.09 -2.50
CA GLU A 30 5.57 4.50 -1.18
C GLU A 30 4.58 3.33 -1.20
N ILE A 31 3.44 3.50 -1.89
CA ILE A 31 2.46 2.42 -1.97
C ILE A 31 3.01 1.27 -2.83
N GLU A 32 3.77 1.58 -3.87
CA GLU A 32 4.42 0.55 -4.67
C GLU A 32 5.39 -0.29 -3.85
N ASN A 33 6.16 0.35 -2.97
CA ASN A 33 7.07 -0.36 -2.09
C ASN A 33 6.33 -1.32 -1.16
N ARG A 34 5.19 -0.90 -0.59
CA ARG A 34 4.39 -1.78 0.25
C ARG A 34 3.85 -2.97 -0.53
N VAL A 35 3.35 -2.71 -1.73
CA VAL A 35 2.85 -3.78 -2.60
C VAL A 35 3.96 -4.74 -2.96
N ASN A 36 5.12 -4.21 -3.36
CA ASN A 36 6.26 -5.04 -3.75
C ASN A 36 6.76 -5.92 -2.60
N GLU A 37 6.78 -5.38 -1.39
CA GLU A 37 7.15 -6.18 -0.21
C GLU A 37 6.16 -7.32 0.01
N PHE A 38 4.87 -7.04 -0.16
CA PHE A 38 3.85 -8.06 0.01
C PHE A 38 3.97 -9.17 -1.03
N ILE A 39 4.15 -8.81 -2.30
CA ILE A 39 4.14 -9.80 -3.37
C ILE A 39 5.47 -10.57 -3.50
N ALA A 40 6.53 -10.09 -2.85
CA ALA A 40 7.85 -10.70 -2.97
C ALA A 40 7.86 -12.17 -2.54
N GLU A 41 7.00 -12.55 -1.58
CA GLU A 41 6.94 -13.91 -1.06
C GLU A 41 5.62 -14.60 -1.43
N LYS A 42 4.85 -14.03 -2.35
CA LYS A 42 3.55 -14.57 -2.73
C LYS A 42 3.56 -14.99 -4.19
N LYS A 43 2.72 -15.95 -4.50
CA LYS A 43 2.51 -16.35 -5.88
C LYS A 43 1.35 -15.53 -6.42
N VAL A 44 1.67 -14.48 -7.15
CA VAL A 44 0.69 -13.49 -7.59
C VAL A 44 0.09 -13.89 -8.93
N SER A 45 -1.24 -13.86 -9.00
CA SER A 45 -1.97 -14.11 -10.24
C SER A 45 -2.19 -12.84 -11.03
N SER A 46 -2.54 -11.74 -10.36
CA SER A 46 -2.72 -10.47 -11.03
C SER A 46 -2.65 -9.31 -10.04
N VAL A 47 -2.35 -8.14 -10.58
CA VAL A 47 -2.36 -6.88 -9.84
C VAL A 47 -3.17 -5.88 -10.66
N GLN A 48 -4.14 -5.24 -10.03
CA GLN A 48 -4.98 -4.27 -10.72
C GLN A 48 -5.08 -3.00 -9.88
N ALA A 49 -5.09 -1.86 -10.57
CA ALA A 49 -5.21 -0.56 -9.93
C ALA A 49 -6.61 0.02 -10.18
N TYR A 50 -7.22 0.52 -9.12
CA TYR A 50 -8.53 1.16 -9.17
C TYR A 50 -8.44 2.50 -8.46
N GLY A 51 -8.26 3.58 -9.21
CA GLY A 51 -8.09 4.89 -8.58
C GLY A 51 -6.91 4.89 -7.62
N ASP A 52 -7.17 5.12 -6.35
CA ASP A 52 -6.13 5.13 -5.31
C ASP A 52 -5.90 3.75 -4.67
N ASN A 53 -6.60 2.73 -5.15
CA ASN A 53 -6.52 1.39 -4.57
C ASN A 53 -5.78 0.45 -5.49
N ILE A 54 -5.08 -0.51 -4.90
CA ILE A 54 -4.41 -1.58 -5.66
C ILE A 54 -4.91 -2.90 -5.11
N MET A 55 -5.39 -3.75 -6.01
CA MET A 55 -5.85 -5.08 -5.65
C MET A 55 -4.85 -6.12 -6.15
N VAL A 56 -4.38 -6.97 -5.25
CA VAL A 56 -3.48 -8.07 -5.57
C VAL A 56 -4.24 -9.37 -5.40
N MET A 57 -4.28 -10.16 -6.45
CA MET A 57 -4.85 -11.50 -6.40
C MET A 57 -3.70 -12.51 -6.37
N TYR A 58 -3.71 -13.37 -5.36
CA TYR A 58 -2.61 -14.30 -5.15
C TYR A 58 -3.11 -15.63 -4.63
N GLU A 59 -2.29 -16.66 -4.76
CA GLU A 59 -2.62 -17.97 -4.21
C GLU A 59 -2.31 -17.98 -2.73
N GLY A 60 -3.27 -18.50 -1.96
CA GLY A 60 -3.05 -18.66 -0.54
C GLY A 60 -2.02 -19.75 -0.28
N VAL A 61 -1.10 -19.48 0.63
CA VAL A 61 -0.10 -20.45 1.08
C VAL A 61 -0.47 -20.89 2.48
N GLU A 62 -0.53 -22.17 2.67
CA GLU A 62 -0.84 -22.75 3.97
C GLU A 62 0.34 -22.65 4.94
#